data_55ba631a4c8c23b9272a6a5d2bc179a8
#
_entry.id   55ba631a4c8c23b9272a6a5d2bc179a8
#
_cell.length_a   1.000
_cell.length_b   1.000
_cell.length_c   1.000
_cell.angle_alpha   90.00
_cell.angle_beta   90.00
_cell.angle_gamma   90.00
#
_symmetry.space_group_name_H-M   'P 1'
#
loop_
_entity.id
_entity.type
_entity.pdbx_description
1 polymer ?
#
loop_
_entity_poly.entity_id
_entity_poly.type
_entity_poly.pdbx_seq_one_letter_code
_entity_poly.pdbx_strand_id
1 'polypeptide(L)'
;MYRILLADDEGIMLESLKKIIESEYGNECEIHCAKSGRAVVETAQAYPPDICFMDIQMPGISGIQAIREIKKFNSSAVFVIITAYDKFNYAKEA
;
A
#
# COMPACT_ATOMS: atom_id res chain seq x y z
N MET A 1 11.56 -9.69 -11.11
CA MET A 1 10.50 -8.66 -11.10
C MET A 1 9.99 -8.45 -9.69
N TYR A 2 9.95 -7.21 -9.26
CA TYR A 2 9.42 -6.88 -7.92
C TYR A 2 7.91 -6.73 -7.98
N ARG A 3 7.24 -7.21 -6.97
CA ARG A 3 5.80 -7.07 -6.84
C ARG A 3 5.49 -5.99 -5.81
N ILE A 4 4.74 -4.97 -6.23
CA ILE A 4 4.42 -3.81 -5.42
C ILE A 4 2.91 -3.74 -5.24
N LEU A 5 2.47 -3.55 -4.00
CA LEU A 5 1.06 -3.35 -3.68
C LEU A 5 0.89 -1.92 -3.20
N LEU A 6 -0.02 -1.19 -3.83
CA LEU A 6 -0.36 0.17 -3.45
C LEU A 6 -1.73 0.18 -2.80
N ALA A 7 -1.81 0.70 -1.59
CA ALA A 7 -3.04 0.67 -0.81
C ALA A 7 -3.42 2.09 -0.37
N ASP A 8 -4.53 2.59 -0.90
CA ASP A 8 -5.06 3.92 -0.58
C ASP A 8 -6.51 3.94 -1.01
N ASP A 9 -7.38 4.59 -0.26
CA ASP A 9 -8.80 4.69 -0.63
C ASP A 9 -9.05 5.76 -1.69
N GLU A 10 -8.05 6.58 -2.01
CA GLU A 10 -8.15 7.60 -3.05
C GLU A 10 -7.56 7.10 -4.37
N GLY A 11 -8.42 6.93 -5.38
CA GLY A 11 -8.00 6.43 -6.68
C GLY A 11 -6.97 7.33 -7.37
N ILE A 12 -7.06 8.65 -7.17
CA ILE A 12 -6.10 9.60 -7.75
C ILE A 12 -4.70 9.35 -7.20
N MET A 13 -4.60 9.10 -5.90
CA MET A 13 -3.32 8.81 -5.27
C MET A 13 -2.71 7.51 -5.81
N LEU A 14 -3.53 6.48 -5.95
CA LEU A 14 -3.07 5.21 -6.50
C LEU A 14 -2.56 5.37 -7.92
N GLU A 15 -3.28 6.10 -8.77
CA GLU A 15 -2.84 6.32 -10.14
C GLU A 15 -1.56 7.11 -10.21
N SER A 16 -1.42 8.14 -9.37
CA SER A 16 -0.22 8.96 -9.34
C SER A 16 1.00 8.13 -8.94
N LEU A 17 0.88 7.33 -7.88
CA LEU A 17 1.96 6.48 -7.43
C LEU A 17 2.32 5.43 -8.49
N LYS A 18 1.32 4.83 -9.10
CA LYS A 18 1.54 3.83 -10.14
C LYS A 18 2.31 4.41 -11.31
N LYS A 19 1.92 5.60 -11.76
CA LYS A 19 2.62 6.28 -12.87
C LYS A 19 4.06 6.60 -12.53
N ILE A 20 4.32 7.06 -11.31
CA ILE A 20 5.68 7.37 -10.88
C ILE A 20 6.53 6.11 -10.89
N ILE A 21 6.03 5.03 -10.34
CA ILE A 21 6.77 3.77 -10.26
C ILE A 21 7.02 3.20 -11.66
N GLU A 22 6.00 3.22 -12.51
CA GLU A 22 6.14 2.72 -13.88
C GLU A 22 7.13 3.57 -14.68
N SER A 23 7.13 4.87 -14.45
CA SER A 23 8.06 5.78 -15.13
C SER A 23 9.51 5.50 -14.75
N GLU A 24 9.77 5.18 -13.47
CA GLU A 24 11.12 4.98 -12.96
C GLU A 24 11.64 3.56 -13.20
N TYR A 25 10.78 2.57 -13.07
CA TYR A 25 11.21 1.16 -13.04
C TYR A 25 10.67 0.33 -14.20
N GLY A 26 9.69 0.85 -14.93
CA GLY A 26 9.19 0.21 -16.13
C GLY A 26 8.73 -1.22 -15.91
N ASN A 27 9.35 -2.14 -16.67
CA ASN A 27 8.96 -3.54 -16.65
C ASN A 27 9.55 -4.33 -15.48
N GLU A 28 10.28 -3.68 -14.59
CA GLU A 28 10.89 -4.36 -13.44
C GLU A 28 9.91 -4.57 -12.29
N CYS A 29 8.73 -3.97 -12.37
CA CYS A 29 7.74 -4.02 -11.29
C CYS A 29 6.39 -4.50 -11.80
N GLU A 30 5.73 -5.35 -10.99
CA GLU A 30 4.34 -5.71 -11.16
C GLU A 30 3.56 -4.98 -10.08
N ILE A 31 2.59 -4.15 -10.46
CA ILE A 31 1.90 -3.26 -9.54
C ILE A 31 0.45 -3.68 -9.39
N HIS A 32 0.01 -3.84 -8.16
CA HIS A 32 -1.39 -4.10 -7.81
C HIS A 32 -1.88 -2.99 -6.90
N CYS A 33 -3.16 -2.64 -7.00
CA CYS A 33 -3.77 -1.58 -6.20
C CYS A 33 -4.95 -2.10 -5.41
N ALA A 34 -5.16 -1.56 -4.22
CA ALA A 34 -6.29 -1.89 -3.38
C ALA A 34 -6.78 -0.64 -2.66
N LYS A 35 -8.08 -0.54 -2.43
CA LYS A 35 -8.71 0.68 -1.90
C LYS A 35 -9.27 0.53 -0.50
N SER A 36 -9.14 -0.62 0.11
CA SER A 36 -9.61 -0.85 1.48
C SER A 36 -8.69 -1.85 2.16
N GLY A 37 -8.73 -1.88 3.49
CA GLY A 37 -7.92 -2.82 4.25
C GLY A 37 -8.18 -4.26 3.87
N ARG A 38 -9.45 -4.61 3.66
CA ARG A 38 -9.81 -5.96 3.25
C ARG A 38 -9.28 -6.29 1.86
N ALA A 39 -9.44 -5.37 0.91
CA ALA A 39 -8.94 -5.56 -0.44
C ALA A 39 -7.42 -5.71 -0.46
N VAL A 40 -6.72 -4.98 0.41
CA VAL A 40 -5.28 -5.10 0.54
C VAL A 40 -4.88 -6.50 0.96
N VAL A 41 -5.53 -7.04 1.99
CA VAL A 41 -5.23 -8.38 2.48
C VAL A 41 -5.51 -9.42 1.41
N GLU A 42 -6.66 -9.32 0.76
CA GLU A 42 -7.04 -10.26 -0.30
C GLU A 42 -6.07 -10.21 -1.49
N THR A 43 -5.69 -8.99 -1.89
CA THR A 43 -4.74 -8.83 -2.99
C THR A 43 -3.37 -9.39 -2.62
N ALA A 44 -2.93 -9.16 -1.38
CA ALA A 44 -1.65 -9.67 -0.91
C ALA A 44 -1.63 -11.20 -0.83
N GLN A 45 -2.78 -11.82 -0.58
CA GLN A 45 -2.86 -13.28 -0.59
C GLN A 45 -2.76 -13.84 -2.01
N ALA A 46 -3.41 -13.18 -2.97
CA ALA A 46 -3.38 -13.61 -4.37
C ALA A 46 -2.02 -13.30 -5.02
N TYR A 47 -1.45 -12.15 -4.68
CA TYR A 47 -0.20 -11.66 -5.27
C TYR A 47 0.70 -11.16 -4.15
N PRO A 48 1.45 -12.05 -3.48
CA PRO A 48 2.29 -11.65 -2.35
C PRO A 48 3.29 -10.56 -2.72
N PRO A 49 3.20 -9.37 -2.10
CA PRO A 49 4.07 -8.26 -2.49
C PRO A 49 5.45 -8.36 -1.84
N ASP A 50 6.43 -7.80 -2.55
CA ASP A 50 7.75 -7.55 -1.96
C ASP A 50 7.71 -6.26 -1.13
N ILE A 51 7.02 -5.25 -1.65
CA ILE A 51 6.85 -3.95 -0.99
C ILE A 51 5.39 -3.55 -1.07
N CYS A 52 4.86 -3.05 0.05
CA CYS A 52 3.50 -2.52 0.12
C CYS A 52 3.54 -1.08 0.60
N PHE A 53 3.04 -0.16 -0.22
CA PHE A 53 2.83 1.23 0.17
C PHE A 53 1.41 1.35 0.71
N MET A 54 1.28 1.69 1.97
CA MET A 54 0.02 1.57 2.71
C MET A 54 -0.41 2.90 3.31
N ASP A 55 -1.61 3.36 2.96
CA ASP A 55 -2.27 4.44 3.69
C ASP A 55 -2.89 3.83 4.94
N ILE A 56 -2.61 4.40 6.10
CA ILE A 56 -3.10 3.84 7.37
C ILE A 56 -4.58 4.10 7.60
N GLN A 57 -5.17 5.09 6.92
CA GLN A 57 -6.59 5.41 7.08
C GLN A 57 -7.37 5.00 5.83
N MET A 58 -7.91 3.80 5.88
CA MET A 58 -8.77 3.28 4.83
C MET A 58 -10.07 2.74 5.45
N PRO A 59 -11.15 2.67 4.67
CA PRO A 59 -12.40 2.10 5.19
C PRO A 59 -12.23 0.62 5.55
N GLY A 60 -12.99 0.18 6.54
CA GLY A 60 -12.92 -1.18 7.04
C GLY A 60 -11.81 -1.34 8.05
N ILE A 61 -10.99 -2.38 7.90
CA ILE A 61 -9.87 -2.58 8.80
C ILE A 61 -8.79 -1.54 8.51
N SER A 62 -8.10 -1.10 9.56
CA SER A 62 -7.06 -0.09 9.43
C SER A 62 -5.84 -0.64 8.68
N GLY A 63 -4.98 0.27 8.17
CA GLY A 63 -3.75 -0.14 7.52
C GLY A 63 -2.86 -0.97 8.44
N ILE A 64 -2.79 -0.62 9.72
CA ILE A 64 -2.00 -1.36 10.70
C ILE A 64 -2.52 -2.79 10.85
N GLN A 65 -3.83 -2.94 10.91
CA GLN A 65 -4.45 -4.26 11.02
C GLN A 65 -4.23 -5.10 9.77
N ALA A 66 -4.30 -4.46 8.59
CA ALA A 66 -4.00 -5.13 7.33
C ALA A 66 -2.55 -5.61 7.29
N ILE A 67 -1.61 -4.81 7.78
CA ILE A 67 -0.20 -5.19 7.86
C ILE A 67 -0.04 -6.45 8.73
N ARG A 68 -0.70 -6.48 9.87
CA ARG A 68 -0.63 -7.64 10.77
C ARG A 68 -1.15 -8.90 10.08
N GLU A 69 -2.25 -8.79 9.36
CA GLU A 69 -2.80 -9.92 8.64
C GLU A 69 -1.87 -10.42 7.55
N ILE A 70 -1.29 -9.49 6.78
CA ILE A 70 -0.38 -9.84 5.70
C ILE A 70 0.88 -10.50 6.25
N LYS A 71 1.41 -10.02 7.36
CA LYS A 71 2.62 -10.59 7.96
C LYS A 71 2.44 -12.01 8.44
N LYS A 72 1.22 -12.46 8.68
CA LYS A 72 0.97 -13.85 9.08
C LYS A 72 1.31 -14.84 7.98
N PHE A 73 1.16 -14.44 6.71
CA PHE A 73 1.47 -15.33 5.58
C PHE A 73 2.62 -14.83 4.71
N ASN A 74 3.10 -13.62 4.92
CA ASN A 74 4.22 -13.06 4.18
C ASN A 74 5.05 -12.18 5.11
N SER A 75 5.87 -12.80 5.92
CA SER A 75 6.64 -12.11 6.95
C SER A 75 7.80 -11.28 6.38
N SER A 76 8.19 -11.53 5.14
CA SER A 76 9.30 -10.82 4.52
C SER A 76 8.89 -9.56 3.75
N ALA A 77 7.59 -9.31 3.62
CA ALA A 77 7.11 -8.10 2.93
C ALA A 77 7.55 -6.84 3.68
N VAL A 78 7.97 -5.84 2.91
CA VAL A 78 8.35 -4.53 3.46
C VAL A 78 7.15 -3.59 3.32
N PHE A 79 6.83 -2.87 4.39
CA PHE A 79 5.72 -1.93 4.39
C PHE A 79 6.21 -0.51 4.52
N VAL A 80 5.73 0.36 3.63
CA VAL A 80 6.01 1.79 3.67
C VAL A 80 4.68 2.50 3.95
N ILE A 81 4.63 3.24 5.06
CA ILE A 81 3.42 3.96 5.45
C ILE A 81 3.37 5.28 4.72
N ILE A 82 2.23 5.57 4.10
CA ILE A 82 1.98 6.82 3.40
C ILE A 82 0.89 7.56 4.16
N THR A 83 1.08 8.86 4.37
CA THR A 83 0.05 9.69 4.99
C THR A 83 -0.32 10.82 4.06
N ALA A 84 -1.60 11.24 4.10
CA ALA A 84 -2.04 12.42 3.38
C ALA A 84 -1.43 13.67 4.03
N TYR A 85 -1.43 14.76 3.27
CA TYR A 85 -0.81 16.01 3.73
C TYR A 85 -1.34 16.49 5.07
N ASP A 86 -2.65 16.44 5.25
CA ASP A 86 -3.27 16.86 6.50
C ASP A 86 -2.86 15.95 7.67
N LYS A 87 -2.73 14.66 7.44
CA LYS A 87 -2.25 13.72 8.45
C LYS A 87 -0.80 14.01 8.81
N PHE A 88 0.00 14.34 7.84
CA PHE A 88 1.40 14.69 8.06
C PHE A 88 1.49 15.94 8.92
N ASN A 89 0.70 16.98 8.63
CA ASN A 89 0.67 18.19 9.42
C ASN A 89 0.23 17.92 10.86
N TYR A 90 -0.75 17.05 11.02
CA TYR A 90 -1.23 16.68 12.34
C TYR A 90 -0.13 16.01 13.16
N ALA A 91 0.56 15.08 12.57
CA ALA A 91 1.67 14.38 13.21
C ALA A 91 2.80 15.34 13.56
N LYS A 92 3.04 16.32 12.72
CA LYS A 92 4.10 17.31 12.93
C LYS A 92 3.79 18.21 14.12
N GLU A 93 2.53 18.54 14.34
CA GLU A 93 2.12 19.35 15.48
C GLU A 93 2.16 18.58 16.79
N ALA A 94 2.01 17.30 16.72
CA ALA A 94 2.08 16.45 17.88
C ALA A 94 3.52 16.28 18.36
#